data_d25efb3d71320ed6e81878d1fb0cbb42
#
_entry.id   d25efb3d71320ed6e81878d1fb0cbb42
#
_cell.length_a   1.000
_cell.length_b   1.000
_cell.length_c   1.000
_cell.angle_alpha   90.00
_cell.angle_beta   90.00
_cell.angle_gamma   90.00
#
_symmetry.space_group_name_H-M   'P 1'
#
loop_
_entity.id
_entity.type
_entity.pdbx_description
1 polymer ?
#
loop_
_entity_poly.entity_id
_entity_poly.type
_entity_poly.pdbx_seq_one_letter_code
_entity_poly.pdbx_strand_id
1 'polypeptide(L)'
;MIILEDPYVSPELATFAADRQEPVLDTPAARQAGLDYGLHLNLVSSRDFGRLCCQGQRLYSNSENALDWLYSRSGNAGLVRATELLKNKLLFRQRLAPLFPDFHFRELTLRDVMETHFESLPGPCVLKPAVGFFSLGVYSIENAQQWRAARDDIAAGAVRWRKE
;
A
#
# COMPACT_ATOMS: atom_id res chain seq x y z
N MET A 1 -2.70 10.53 16.25
CA MET A 1 -3.77 10.85 15.27
C MET A 1 -4.00 9.67 14.33
N ILE A 2 -5.22 9.49 13.83
CA ILE A 2 -5.62 8.24 13.13
C ILE A 2 -6.42 8.58 11.87
N ILE A 3 -6.18 7.84 10.76
CA ILE A 3 -7.07 7.79 9.60
C ILE A 3 -7.78 6.43 9.63
N LEU A 4 -9.09 6.45 9.73
CA LEU A 4 -9.96 5.28 9.64
C LEU A 4 -10.57 5.24 8.23
N GLU A 5 -10.31 4.15 7.50
CA GLU A 5 -10.74 3.98 6.12
C GLU A 5 -11.19 2.55 5.82
N ASP A 6 -12.00 2.43 4.77
CA ASP A 6 -12.41 1.13 4.22
C ASP A 6 -11.20 0.24 3.88
N PRO A 7 -11.37 -1.09 3.76
CA PRO A 7 -12.65 -1.81 3.79
C PRO A 7 -13.13 -2.22 5.20
N TYR A 8 -12.33 -2.03 6.24
CA TYR A 8 -12.70 -2.49 7.58
C TYR A 8 -12.04 -1.64 8.67
N VAL A 9 -12.86 -1.11 9.57
CA VAL A 9 -12.43 -0.46 10.81
C VAL A 9 -12.79 -1.38 11.97
N SER A 10 -11.80 -1.87 12.73
CA SER A 10 -12.09 -2.74 13.85
C SER A 10 -12.71 -1.97 15.03
N PRO A 11 -13.63 -2.63 15.78
CA PRO A 11 -14.24 -2.04 16.98
C PRO A 11 -13.19 -1.57 18.00
N GLU A 12 -12.12 -2.35 18.16
CA GLU A 12 -11.05 -2.08 19.13
C GLU A 12 -10.28 -0.81 18.76
N LEU A 13 -9.97 -0.61 17.46
CA LEU A 13 -9.30 0.60 17.00
C LEU A 13 -10.19 1.83 17.16
N ALA A 14 -11.48 1.70 16.81
CA ALA A 14 -12.43 2.80 16.97
C ALA A 14 -12.63 3.16 18.45
N THR A 15 -12.75 2.16 19.33
CA THR A 15 -12.84 2.36 20.79
C THR A 15 -11.57 3.02 21.32
N PHE A 16 -10.38 2.55 20.94
CA PHE A 16 -9.12 3.16 21.31
C PHE A 16 -9.06 4.64 20.91
N ALA A 17 -9.49 4.97 19.69
CA ALA A 17 -9.52 6.34 19.21
C ALA A 17 -10.48 7.23 20.03
N ALA A 18 -11.65 6.71 20.36
CA ALA A 18 -12.67 7.40 21.16
C ALA A 18 -12.21 7.63 22.61
N ASP A 19 -11.72 6.58 23.29
CA ASP A 19 -11.28 6.64 24.69
C ASP A 19 -10.11 7.60 24.90
N ARG A 20 -9.21 7.64 23.93
CA ARG A 20 -8.02 8.52 23.95
C ARG A 20 -8.28 9.91 23.39
N GLN A 21 -9.47 10.15 22.85
CA GLN A 21 -9.80 11.38 22.12
C GLN A 21 -8.75 11.72 21.06
N GLU A 22 -8.21 10.65 20.41
CA GLU A 22 -7.23 10.84 19.35
C GLU A 22 -7.87 11.64 18.21
N PRO A 23 -7.14 12.58 17.60
CA PRO A 23 -7.61 13.23 16.39
C PRO A 23 -7.81 12.20 15.27
N VAL A 24 -9.03 12.06 14.79
CA VAL A 24 -9.42 11.17 13.69
C VAL A 24 -9.77 12.02 12.49
N LEU A 25 -9.19 11.70 11.32
CA LEU A 25 -9.57 12.38 10.08
C LEU A 25 -11.05 12.15 9.81
N ASP A 26 -11.77 13.22 9.52
CA ASP A 26 -13.20 13.19 9.19
C ASP A 26 -13.39 12.56 7.79
N THR A 27 -13.56 11.23 7.75
CA THR A 27 -13.85 10.43 6.56
C THR A 27 -15.22 9.77 6.67
N PRO A 28 -15.84 9.33 5.54
CA PRO A 28 -17.05 8.55 5.60
C PRO A 28 -16.93 7.29 6.46
N ALA A 29 -15.81 6.56 6.33
CA ALA A 29 -15.54 5.35 7.11
C ALA A 29 -15.43 5.64 8.61
N ALA A 30 -14.78 6.75 9.00
CA ALA A 30 -14.69 7.17 10.41
C ALA A 30 -16.06 7.51 11.00
N ARG A 31 -16.89 8.25 10.25
CA ARG A 31 -18.26 8.58 10.68
C ARG A 31 -19.12 7.32 10.83
N GLN A 32 -19.02 6.39 9.85
CA GLN A 32 -19.76 5.14 9.89
C GLN A 32 -19.33 4.28 11.09
N ALA A 33 -18.03 4.15 11.35
CA ALA A 33 -17.53 3.43 12.52
C ALA A 33 -18.04 4.04 13.86
N GLY A 34 -18.09 5.37 13.96
CA GLY A 34 -18.69 6.05 15.11
C GLY A 34 -20.16 5.66 15.32
N LEU A 35 -20.93 5.60 14.25
CA LEU A 35 -22.36 5.19 14.28
C LEU A 35 -22.51 3.69 14.61
N ASP A 36 -21.80 2.84 13.92
CA ASP A 36 -21.92 1.38 14.05
C ASP A 36 -21.57 0.89 15.45
N TYR A 37 -20.61 1.55 16.10
CA TYR A 37 -20.12 1.17 17.43
C TYR A 37 -20.65 2.07 18.55
N GLY A 38 -21.48 3.05 18.23
CA GLY A 38 -22.00 4.00 19.24
C GLY A 38 -20.93 4.84 19.93
N LEU A 39 -19.85 5.20 19.21
CA LEU A 39 -18.68 5.89 19.74
C LEU A 39 -18.67 7.36 19.34
N HIS A 40 -18.19 8.22 20.26
CA HIS A 40 -17.93 9.63 19.99
C HIS A 40 -16.45 9.82 19.60
N LEU A 41 -16.18 9.84 18.29
CA LEU A 41 -14.84 10.07 17.75
C LEU A 41 -14.53 11.58 17.68
N ASN A 42 -13.29 11.96 17.99
CA ASN A 42 -12.79 13.30 17.80
C ASN A 42 -12.47 13.57 16.32
N LEU A 43 -13.51 13.82 15.52
CA LEU A 43 -13.39 14.04 14.09
C LEU A 43 -12.78 15.41 13.79
N VAL A 44 -11.71 15.40 13.01
CA VAL A 44 -10.92 16.59 12.65
C VAL A 44 -10.99 16.83 11.14
N SER A 45 -11.23 18.07 10.75
CA SER A 45 -11.27 18.44 9.33
C SER A 45 -9.97 18.09 8.60
N SER A 46 -10.06 17.80 7.30
CA SER A 46 -8.88 17.50 6.46
C SER A 46 -7.82 18.62 6.55
N ARG A 47 -8.24 19.87 6.64
CA ARG A 47 -7.33 21.02 6.79
C ARG A 47 -6.57 21.00 8.10
N ASP A 48 -7.27 20.80 9.21
CA ASP A 48 -6.66 20.82 10.54
C ASP A 48 -5.84 19.57 10.79
N PHE A 49 -6.29 18.43 10.27
CA PHE A 49 -5.53 17.18 10.31
C PHE A 49 -4.20 17.31 9.52
N GLY A 50 -4.20 17.97 8.35
CA GLY A 50 -2.98 18.31 7.62
C GLY A 50 -2.01 19.20 8.40
N ARG A 51 -2.52 20.16 9.18
CA ARG A 51 -1.68 20.98 10.07
C ARG A 51 -0.99 20.12 11.15
N LEU A 52 -1.71 19.16 11.74
CA LEU A 52 -1.13 18.23 12.71
C LEU A 52 -0.03 17.36 12.08
N CYS A 53 -0.21 16.91 10.82
CA CYS A 53 0.84 16.21 10.08
C CYS A 53 2.10 17.06 9.89
N CYS A 54 1.94 18.35 9.56
CA CYS A 54 3.08 19.27 9.40
C CYS A 54 3.79 19.57 10.72
N GLN A 55 3.10 19.47 11.84
CA GLN A 55 3.68 19.61 13.18
C GLN A 55 4.43 18.37 13.67
N GLY A 56 4.52 17.33 12.84
CA GLY A 56 5.25 16.11 13.16
C GLY A 56 4.50 15.14 14.09
N GLN A 57 3.19 15.27 14.23
CA GLN A 57 2.42 14.30 15.01
C GLN A 57 2.41 12.93 14.32
N ARG A 58 2.49 11.86 15.12
CA ARG A 58 2.49 10.49 14.63
C ARG A 58 1.13 10.15 14.02
N LEU A 59 1.18 9.58 12.82
CA LEU A 59 0.02 9.15 12.07
C LEU A 59 -0.06 7.62 12.05
N TYR A 60 -1.25 7.09 12.29
CA TYR A 60 -1.60 5.70 12.04
C TYR A 60 -2.75 5.63 11.04
N SER A 61 -2.74 4.62 10.17
CA SER A 61 -3.88 4.28 9.30
C SER A 61 -4.13 2.78 9.34
N ASN A 62 -5.40 2.38 9.33
CA ASN A 62 -5.81 0.97 9.25
C ASN A 62 -5.83 0.45 7.81
N SER A 63 -5.77 1.32 6.81
CA SER A 63 -5.97 0.96 5.42
C SER A 63 -5.06 1.73 4.47
N GLU A 64 -4.70 1.08 3.35
CA GLU A 64 -3.99 1.73 2.23
C GLU A 64 -4.87 2.75 1.49
N ASN A 65 -6.20 2.71 1.64
CA ASN A 65 -7.11 3.70 1.05
C ASN A 65 -6.86 5.13 1.58
N ALA A 66 -6.24 5.24 2.77
CA ALA A 66 -5.81 6.53 3.33
C ALA A 66 -4.67 7.21 2.53
N LEU A 67 -3.99 6.48 1.65
CA LEU A 67 -2.81 6.99 0.94
C LEU A 67 -3.14 8.14 -0.01
N ASP A 68 -4.31 8.12 -0.65
CA ASP A 68 -4.73 9.21 -1.54
C ASP A 68 -4.84 10.53 -0.78
N TRP A 69 -5.42 10.49 0.42
CA TRP A 69 -5.44 11.66 1.30
C TRP A 69 -4.02 12.09 1.70
N LEU A 70 -3.19 11.13 2.06
CA LEU A 70 -1.82 11.38 2.50
C LEU A 70 -0.99 12.05 1.41
N TYR A 71 -1.07 11.58 0.17
CA TYR A 71 -0.36 12.15 -0.97
C TYR A 71 -0.86 13.54 -1.36
N SER A 72 -2.18 13.73 -1.34
CA SER A 72 -2.79 14.95 -1.86
C SER A 72 -2.98 16.06 -0.83
N ARG A 73 -3.06 15.73 0.46
CA ARG A 73 -3.55 16.66 1.48
C ARG A 73 -2.75 16.74 2.78
N SER A 74 -1.81 15.82 3.03
CA SER A 74 -1.03 15.84 4.29
C SER A 74 -0.14 17.08 4.43
N GLY A 75 0.31 17.67 3.32
CA GLY A 75 1.25 18.79 3.32
C GLY A 75 2.66 18.42 3.82
N ASN A 76 2.89 17.15 4.18
CA ASN A 76 4.15 16.68 4.74
C ASN A 76 4.94 15.85 3.73
N ALA A 77 5.84 16.51 2.98
CA ALA A 77 6.66 15.87 1.96
C ALA A 77 7.58 14.74 2.51
N GLY A 78 7.99 14.81 3.77
CA GLY A 78 8.78 13.75 4.41
C GLY A 78 7.95 12.48 4.60
N LEU A 79 6.72 12.63 5.09
CA LEU A 79 5.78 11.53 5.27
C LEU A 79 5.41 10.89 3.92
N VAL A 80 5.14 11.70 2.88
CA VAL A 80 4.87 11.22 1.53
C VAL A 80 6.02 10.37 1.01
N ARG A 81 7.25 10.88 1.02
CA ARG A 81 8.44 10.12 0.57
C ARG A 81 8.64 8.81 1.34
N ALA A 82 8.47 8.83 2.66
CA ALA A 82 8.57 7.62 3.47
C ALA A 82 7.52 6.57 3.09
N THR A 83 6.29 7.00 2.86
CA THR A 83 5.19 6.13 2.44
C THR A 83 5.44 5.54 1.05
N GLU A 84 5.88 6.35 0.08
CA GLU A 84 6.24 5.88 -1.26
C GLU A 84 7.35 4.82 -1.20
N LEU A 85 8.41 5.08 -0.43
CA LEU A 85 9.51 4.14 -0.25
C LEU A 85 9.02 2.80 0.33
N LEU A 86 8.19 2.83 1.36
CA LEU A 86 7.74 1.62 2.04
C LEU A 86 6.68 0.85 1.24
N LYS A 87 5.82 1.55 0.50
CA LYS A 87 4.78 0.93 -0.32
C LYS A 87 5.35 0.33 -1.61
N ASN A 88 6.32 0.97 -2.24
CA ASN A 88 6.94 0.49 -3.46
C ASN A 88 8.01 -0.57 -3.13
N LYS A 89 7.68 -1.83 -3.42
CA LYS A 89 8.55 -2.99 -3.11
C LYS A 89 9.92 -2.91 -3.81
N LEU A 90 9.97 -2.30 -5.01
CA LEU A 90 11.22 -2.11 -5.74
C LEU A 90 12.10 -1.04 -5.06
N LEU A 91 11.54 0.15 -4.81
CA LEU A 91 12.27 1.22 -4.13
C LEU A 91 12.77 0.79 -2.76
N PHE A 92 11.93 0.06 -2.01
CA PHE A 92 12.31 -0.49 -0.72
C PHE A 92 13.47 -1.50 -0.83
N ARG A 93 13.44 -2.41 -1.82
CA ARG A 93 14.53 -3.35 -2.08
C ARG A 93 15.82 -2.65 -2.52
N GLN A 94 15.73 -1.67 -3.40
CA GLN A 94 16.88 -0.85 -3.81
C GLN A 94 17.52 -0.15 -2.61
N ARG A 95 16.69 0.38 -1.69
CA ARG A 95 17.17 1.04 -0.46
C ARG A 95 17.88 0.07 0.48
N LEU A 96 17.43 -1.18 0.55
CA LEU A 96 17.99 -2.21 1.42
C LEU A 96 19.17 -2.98 0.79
N ALA A 97 19.38 -2.89 -0.52
CA ALA A 97 20.42 -3.66 -1.22
C ALA A 97 21.81 -3.54 -0.60
N PRO A 98 22.28 -2.37 -0.14
CA PRO A 98 23.59 -2.27 0.51
C PRO A 98 23.71 -3.07 1.82
N LEU A 99 22.58 -3.32 2.51
CA LEU A 99 22.54 -4.06 3.78
C LEU A 99 22.34 -5.57 3.55
N PHE A 100 21.84 -5.96 2.38
CA PHE A 100 21.54 -7.35 2.01
C PHE A 100 22.04 -7.65 0.61
N PRO A 101 23.38 -7.67 0.37
CA PRO A 101 23.97 -7.80 -0.97
C PRO A 101 23.65 -9.14 -1.63
N ASP A 102 23.43 -10.19 -0.84
CA ASP A 102 23.11 -11.53 -1.36
C ASP A 102 21.63 -11.71 -1.71
N PHE A 103 20.80 -10.72 -1.43
CA PHE A 103 19.37 -10.80 -1.76
C PHE A 103 19.15 -10.39 -3.21
N HIS A 104 18.94 -11.38 -4.06
CA HIS A 104 18.68 -11.14 -5.48
C HIS A 104 17.29 -10.55 -5.73
N PHE A 105 17.22 -9.46 -6.47
CA PHE A 105 15.99 -8.92 -7.05
C PHE A 105 16.29 -8.24 -8.38
N ARG A 106 15.31 -8.20 -9.27
CA ARG A 106 15.41 -7.53 -10.57
C ARG A 106 14.08 -6.84 -10.89
N GLU A 107 14.16 -5.62 -11.39
CA GLU A 107 13.03 -4.95 -11.99
C GLU A 107 12.77 -5.51 -13.39
N LEU A 108 11.49 -5.75 -13.69
CA LEU A 108 11.02 -6.12 -15.01
C LEU A 108 9.86 -5.21 -15.40
N THR A 109 9.94 -4.58 -16.55
CA THR A 109 8.77 -3.95 -17.16
C THR A 109 7.81 -5.02 -17.68
N LEU A 110 6.56 -4.65 -17.97
CA LEU A 110 5.62 -5.58 -18.60
C LEU A 110 6.17 -6.16 -19.91
N ARG A 111 6.91 -5.37 -20.68
CA ARG A 111 7.58 -5.82 -21.89
C ARG A 111 8.66 -6.86 -21.57
N ASP A 112 9.51 -6.59 -20.60
CA ASP A 112 10.56 -7.52 -20.18
C ASP A 112 9.97 -8.85 -19.70
N VAL A 113 8.85 -8.83 -18.99
CA VAL A 113 8.14 -10.06 -18.58
C VAL A 113 7.73 -10.88 -19.80
N MET A 114 7.22 -10.24 -20.86
CA MET A 114 6.81 -10.94 -22.09
C MET A 114 7.99 -11.49 -22.90
N GLU A 115 9.13 -10.80 -22.87
CA GLU A 115 10.34 -11.16 -23.63
C GLU A 115 11.31 -12.09 -22.86
N THR A 116 11.17 -12.19 -21.52
CA THR A 116 12.05 -13.02 -20.67
C THR A 116 11.72 -14.51 -20.84
N HIS A 117 12.76 -15.33 -21.03
CA HIS A 117 12.66 -16.79 -21.00
C HIS A 117 12.89 -17.31 -19.58
N PHE A 118 12.19 -18.39 -19.21
CA PHE A 118 12.30 -18.98 -17.87
C PHE A 118 13.74 -19.37 -17.53
N GLU A 119 14.49 -19.89 -18.48
CA GLU A 119 15.86 -20.35 -18.34
C GLU A 119 16.86 -19.23 -18.00
N SER A 120 16.46 -17.98 -18.20
CA SER A 120 17.27 -16.80 -17.83
C SER A 120 16.98 -16.28 -16.41
N LEU A 121 16.02 -16.88 -15.71
CA LEU A 121 15.73 -16.54 -14.32
C LEU A 121 16.69 -17.26 -13.36
N PRO A 122 17.02 -16.67 -12.20
CA PRO A 122 18.04 -17.22 -11.28
C PRO A 122 17.56 -18.45 -10.46
N GLY A 123 16.59 -19.21 -10.93
CA GLY A 123 15.98 -20.34 -10.22
C GLY A 123 14.60 -20.00 -9.67
N PRO A 124 14.10 -20.72 -8.66
CA PRO A 124 12.81 -20.42 -8.06
C PRO A 124 12.73 -18.98 -7.60
N CYS A 125 11.71 -18.26 -8.05
CA CYS A 125 11.55 -16.84 -7.76
C CYS A 125 10.10 -16.44 -7.55
N VAL A 126 9.88 -15.24 -7.02
CA VAL A 126 8.54 -14.64 -6.89
C VAL A 126 8.47 -13.43 -7.80
N LEU A 127 7.55 -13.48 -8.76
CA LEU A 127 7.17 -12.33 -9.58
C LEU A 127 6.01 -11.60 -8.89
N LYS A 128 6.15 -10.29 -8.72
CA LYS A 128 5.11 -9.48 -8.06
C LYS A 128 5.14 -8.02 -8.54
N PRO A 129 4.02 -7.30 -8.51
CA PRO A 129 4.00 -5.89 -8.83
C PRO A 129 4.82 -5.07 -7.81
N ALA A 130 5.47 -4.01 -8.28
CA ALA A 130 6.21 -3.08 -7.41
C ALA A 130 5.28 -2.43 -6.38
N VAL A 131 4.04 -2.11 -6.79
CA VAL A 131 2.96 -1.61 -5.93
C VAL A 131 1.75 -2.53 -6.09
N GLY A 132 1.13 -2.92 -4.99
CA GLY A 132 -0.04 -3.79 -4.96
C GLY A 132 -0.29 -4.36 -3.56
N PHE A 133 -1.49 -4.89 -3.33
CA PHE A 133 -2.01 -5.37 -2.06
C PHE A 133 -2.76 -6.70 -2.23
N PHE A 134 -3.09 -7.37 -1.14
CA PHE A 134 -3.84 -8.63 -1.09
C PHE A 134 -3.31 -9.75 -2.00
N SER A 135 -1.98 -9.80 -2.19
CA SER A 135 -1.31 -10.79 -3.05
C SER A 135 -1.78 -10.81 -4.51
N LEU A 136 -2.48 -9.76 -4.97
CA LEU A 136 -2.88 -9.64 -6.37
C LEU A 136 -1.65 -9.50 -7.26
N GLY A 137 -1.58 -10.33 -8.32
CA GLY A 137 -0.45 -10.35 -9.25
C GLY A 137 0.85 -10.89 -8.64
N VAL A 138 0.78 -11.69 -7.58
CA VAL A 138 1.94 -12.38 -6.99
C VAL A 138 1.97 -13.83 -7.49
N TYR A 139 3.08 -14.22 -8.12
CA TYR A 139 3.27 -15.54 -8.71
C TYR A 139 4.53 -16.18 -8.17
N SER A 140 4.40 -17.41 -7.65
CA SER A 140 5.54 -18.28 -7.34
C SER A 140 5.96 -19.04 -8.60
N ILE A 141 7.22 -18.89 -8.99
CA ILE A 141 7.77 -19.43 -10.23
C ILE A 141 8.87 -20.43 -9.91
N GLU A 142 8.58 -21.71 -10.12
CA GLU A 142 9.52 -22.81 -9.89
C GLU A 142 9.89 -23.53 -11.18
N ASN A 143 9.06 -23.36 -12.24
CA ASN A 143 9.23 -24.03 -13.52
C ASN A 143 8.66 -23.21 -14.69
N ALA A 144 9.00 -23.63 -15.92
CA ALA A 144 8.58 -22.96 -17.15
C ALA A 144 7.06 -22.93 -17.36
N GLN A 145 6.31 -23.89 -16.81
CA GLN A 145 4.86 -23.90 -16.92
C GLN A 145 4.23 -22.79 -16.07
N GLN A 146 4.69 -22.62 -14.83
CA GLN A 146 4.25 -21.53 -13.95
C GLN A 146 4.63 -20.16 -14.50
N TRP A 147 5.83 -20.05 -15.12
CA TRP A 147 6.25 -18.81 -15.79
C TRP A 147 5.31 -18.44 -16.94
N ARG A 148 4.95 -19.40 -17.80
CA ARG A 148 4.01 -19.17 -18.89
C ARG A 148 2.65 -18.77 -18.39
N ALA A 149 2.10 -19.48 -17.40
CA ALA A 149 0.80 -19.14 -16.79
C ALA A 149 0.77 -17.73 -16.20
N ALA A 150 1.82 -17.33 -15.48
CA ALA A 150 1.95 -15.98 -14.94
C ALA A 150 1.98 -14.91 -16.04
N ARG A 151 2.72 -15.13 -17.13
CA ARG A 151 2.76 -14.22 -18.27
C ARG A 151 1.40 -14.07 -18.95
N ASP A 152 0.70 -15.17 -19.15
CA ASP A 152 -0.62 -15.18 -19.80
C ASP A 152 -1.64 -14.41 -18.95
N ASP A 153 -1.62 -14.59 -17.62
CA ASP A 153 -2.49 -13.87 -16.69
C ASP A 153 -2.15 -12.36 -16.64
N ILE A 154 -0.87 -12.01 -16.60
CA ILE A 154 -0.42 -10.62 -16.65
C ILE A 154 -0.83 -9.96 -17.98
N ALA A 155 -0.66 -10.66 -19.10
CA ALA A 155 -1.06 -10.15 -20.41
C ALA A 155 -2.58 -9.90 -20.47
N ALA A 156 -3.39 -10.81 -19.94
CA ALA A 156 -4.84 -10.66 -19.84
C ALA A 156 -5.24 -9.51 -18.92
N GLY A 157 -4.55 -9.35 -17.79
CA GLY A 157 -4.74 -8.24 -16.85
C GLY A 157 -4.36 -6.90 -17.46
N ALA A 158 -3.23 -6.80 -18.14
CA ALA A 158 -2.79 -5.57 -18.81
C ALA A 158 -3.79 -5.04 -19.84
N VAL A 159 -4.55 -5.94 -20.48
CA VAL A 159 -5.64 -5.55 -21.41
C VAL A 159 -6.83 -4.94 -20.68
N ARG A 160 -7.13 -5.41 -19.46
CA ARG A 160 -8.21 -4.84 -18.62
C ARG A 160 -7.87 -3.43 -18.13
N TRP A 161 -6.64 -3.20 -17.67
CA TRP A 161 -6.17 -1.90 -17.15
C TRP A 161 -6.07 -0.79 -18.22
N ARG A 162 -6.03 -1.15 -19.52
CA ARG A 162 -6.01 -0.17 -20.62
C ARG A 162 -7.40 0.29 -21.06
N LYS A 163 -8.46 -0.31 -20.52
CA LYS A 163 -9.85 -0.01 -20.90
C LYS A 163 -10.60 0.84 -19.85
N GLU A 164 -9.99 1.14 -18.71
CA GLU A 164 -10.47 2.04 -17.67
C GLU A 164 -9.64 3.35 -17.66
#